data_8a25383c6dd30f3bfd3d96a37d1b027f
#
_entry.id   8a25383c6dd30f3bfd3d96a37d1b027f
#
_cell.length_a   1.000
_cell.length_b   1.000
_cell.length_c   1.000
_cell.angle_alpha   90.00
_cell.angle_beta   90.00
_cell.angle_gamma   90.00
#
_symmetry.space_group_name_H-M   'P 1'
#
loop_
_entity.id
_entity.type
_entity.pdbx_description
1 polymer ?
#
loop_
_entity_poly.entity_id
_entity_poly.type
_entity_poly.pdbx_seq_one_letter_code
_entity_poly.pdbx_strand_id
1 'polypeptide(L)'
;MHNQQFNLKLLLVSVCFLIFSCGDDDGGGDPTPTPTDPLDAQAALLNGNWKVKDANSVTKDGTIVDVFTTMTLNISGGTKSGGNYSTSHNEDSGTEVWPNSGSWTFQSGDKNKLLRNDGVVMSISVTESTLRTSFTVSGGIKDGNWVFDFVK
;
A
#
# COMPACT_ATOMS: atom_id res chain seq x y z
N MET A 1 -63.58 -24.03 20.26
CA MET A 1 -63.84 -22.84 21.13
C MET A 1 -62.51 -22.22 21.51
N HIS A 2 -62.13 -21.17 20.93
CA HIS A 2 -61.55 -19.91 21.45
C HIS A 2 -60.94 -19.13 20.27
N ASN A 3 -61.68 -18.08 19.91
CA ASN A 3 -61.26 -17.04 18.99
C ASN A 3 -60.08 -16.24 19.57
N GLN A 4 -59.01 -16.07 18.82
CA GLN A 4 -58.02 -15.01 19.05
C GLN A 4 -58.08 -14.05 17.88
N GLN A 5 -58.55 -12.86 18.19
CA GLN A 5 -58.68 -11.70 17.29
C GLN A 5 -57.29 -11.13 17.02
N PHE A 6 -56.92 -11.05 15.75
CA PHE A 6 -55.74 -10.29 15.29
C PHE A 6 -56.09 -8.82 15.20
N ASN A 7 -55.59 -8.01 16.13
CA ASN A 7 -55.68 -6.54 16.06
C ASN A 7 -54.61 -6.03 15.11
N LEU A 8 -55.06 -5.71 13.89
CA LEU A 8 -54.28 -5.00 12.89
C LEU A 8 -54.24 -3.51 13.25
N LYS A 9 -53.19 -3.07 13.95
CA LYS A 9 -52.93 -1.63 14.15
C LYS A 9 -52.31 -1.05 12.88
N LEU A 10 -53.15 -0.37 12.12
CA LEU A 10 -52.82 0.45 10.99
C LEU A 10 -52.01 1.67 11.48
N LEU A 11 -50.70 1.66 11.28
CA LEU A 11 -49.84 2.81 11.56
C LEU A 11 -49.79 3.71 10.35
N LEU A 12 -50.57 4.80 10.43
CA LEU A 12 -50.62 5.85 9.42
C LEU A 12 -49.35 6.72 9.57
N VAL A 13 -48.39 6.49 8.69
CA VAL A 13 -47.20 7.37 8.60
C VAL A 13 -47.57 8.56 7.73
N SER A 14 -47.81 9.70 8.40
CA SER A 14 -48.02 10.99 7.75
C SER A 14 -46.71 11.48 7.15
N VAL A 15 -46.60 11.42 5.82
CA VAL A 15 -45.50 12.02 5.06
C VAL A 15 -45.79 13.52 4.92
N CYS A 16 -45.17 14.34 5.78
CA CYS A 16 -45.12 15.79 5.58
C CYS A 16 -44.16 16.11 4.41
N PHE A 17 -44.70 16.39 3.24
CA PHE A 17 -44.01 17.06 2.16
C PHE A 17 -43.81 18.54 2.54
N LEU A 18 -42.60 18.87 3.00
CA LEU A 18 -42.14 20.24 3.04
C LEU A 18 -41.58 20.59 1.65
N ILE A 19 -42.39 21.22 0.84
CA ILE A 19 -41.93 21.94 -0.33
C ILE A 19 -41.20 23.18 0.13
N PHE A 20 -39.84 23.10 0.19
CA PHE A 20 -39.02 24.29 0.27
C PHE A 20 -38.98 24.94 -1.10
N SER A 21 -39.57 26.12 -1.14
CA SER A 21 -39.56 27.09 -2.23
C SER A 21 -38.11 27.41 -2.62
N CYS A 22 -37.91 27.47 -3.93
CA CYS A 22 -36.75 28.02 -4.62
C CYS A 22 -36.36 29.40 -4.07
N GLY A 23 -35.15 29.53 -3.60
CA GLY A 23 -34.39 30.76 -3.53
C GLY A 23 -33.17 30.56 -4.43
N ASP A 24 -33.11 31.34 -5.52
CA ASP A 24 -31.89 31.52 -6.29
C ASP A 24 -30.83 32.10 -5.37
N ASP A 25 -29.78 31.34 -5.10
CA ASP A 25 -28.51 31.90 -4.64
C ASP A 25 -27.33 31.04 -5.16
N ASP A 26 -26.38 31.77 -5.69
CA ASP A 26 -25.20 31.39 -6.43
C ASP A 26 -24.47 30.11 -5.99
N GLY A 27 -24.23 29.27 -6.95
CA GLY A 27 -23.33 28.16 -7.07
C GLY A 27 -22.12 28.03 -6.17
N GLY A 28 -22.31 27.46 -5.00
CA GLY A 28 -21.28 26.79 -4.25
C GLY A 28 -21.53 25.29 -4.29
N GLY A 29 -21.37 24.66 -5.43
CA GLY A 29 -21.29 23.20 -5.51
C GLY A 29 -20.08 22.78 -4.69
N ASP A 30 -20.35 22.08 -3.58
CA ASP A 30 -19.28 21.42 -2.80
C ASP A 30 -18.48 20.57 -3.79
N PRO A 31 -17.15 20.78 -3.94
CA PRO A 31 -16.39 20.08 -4.97
C PRO A 31 -16.50 18.58 -4.67
N THR A 32 -17.17 17.87 -5.56
CA THR A 32 -17.18 16.39 -5.50
C THR A 32 -15.73 15.94 -5.38
N PRO A 33 -15.34 15.20 -4.32
CA PRO A 33 -13.96 14.80 -4.15
C PRO A 33 -13.49 14.04 -5.38
N THR A 34 -12.46 14.56 -6.04
CA THR A 34 -11.85 13.90 -7.21
C THR A 34 -11.32 12.54 -6.74
N PRO A 35 -11.69 11.43 -7.38
CA PRO A 35 -11.17 10.12 -7.01
C PRO A 35 -9.64 10.16 -7.04
N THR A 36 -9.00 9.74 -5.94
CA THR A 36 -7.54 9.62 -5.87
C THR A 36 -7.06 8.57 -6.88
N ASP A 37 -6.05 8.91 -7.68
CA ASP A 37 -5.41 7.96 -8.59
C ASP A 37 -4.94 6.73 -7.80
N PRO A 38 -5.27 5.49 -8.21
CA PRO A 38 -4.86 4.28 -7.48
C PRO A 38 -3.35 4.15 -7.28
N LEU A 39 -2.53 4.70 -8.17
CA LEU A 39 -1.07 4.71 -8.03
C LEU A 39 -0.62 5.73 -6.97
N ASP A 40 -1.27 6.90 -6.88
CA ASP A 40 -0.98 7.87 -5.82
C ASP A 40 -1.38 7.32 -4.45
N ALA A 41 -2.51 6.64 -4.35
CA ALA A 41 -2.93 5.97 -3.12
C ALA A 41 -1.92 4.88 -2.71
N GLN A 42 -1.45 4.07 -3.65
CA GLN A 42 -0.44 3.04 -3.40
C GLN A 42 0.91 3.65 -2.99
N ALA A 43 1.35 4.72 -3.66
CA ALA A 43 2.57 5.43 -3.32
C ALA A 43 2.52 6.04 -1.92
N ALA A 44 1.36 6.56 -1.51
CA ALA A 44 1.16 7.06 -0.15
C ALA A 44 1.38 5.98 0.91
N LEU A 45 0.87 4.76 0.69
CA LEU A 45 1.10 3.61 1.58
C LEU A 45 2.58 3.22 1.65
N LEU A 46 3.31 3.29 0.53
CA LEU A 46 4.73 2.96 0.46
C LEU A 46 5.60 3.94 1.26
N ASN A 47 5.27 5.23 1.29
CA ASN A 47 6.06 6.24 2.00
C ASN A 47 6.18 5.91 3.50
N GLY A 48 7.40 6.00 4.01
CA GLY A 48 7.71 5.84 5.43
C GLY A 48 8.99 5.06 5.70
N ASN A 49 9.23 4.84 6.99
CA ASN A 49 10.36 4.06 7.49
C ASN A 49 9.90 2.64 7.78
N TRP A 50 10.50 1.69 7.10
CA TRP A 50 10.24 0.28 7.20
C TRP A 50 11.42 -0.42 7.85
N LYS A 51 11.18 -1.40 8.71
CA LYS A 51 12.20 -2.27 9.29
C LYS A 51 11.83 -3.73 9.01
N VAL A 52 12.82 -4.57 8.84
CA VAL A 52 12.60 -6.03 8.76
C VAL A 52 11.83 -6.47 10.00
N LYS A 53 10.76 -7.24 9.80
CA LYS A 53 9.79 -7.57 10.84
C LYS A 53 10.43 -8.40 11.98
N ASP A 54 11.16 -9.45 11.62
CA ASP A 54 11.82 -10.37 12.54
C ASP A 54 12.89 -11.21 11.81
N ALA A 55 13.60 -12.07 12.56
CA ALA A 55 14.69 -12.91 12.02
C ALA A 55 14.25 -13.93 10.95
N ASN A 56 12.95 -14.22 10.82
CA ASN A 56 12.42 -15.17 9.84
C ASN A 56 11.80 -14.45 8.62
N SER A 57 11.90 -13.14 8.57
CA SER A 57 11.19 -12.29 7.63
C SER A 57 11.95 -12.00 6.34
N VAL A 58 13.15 -12.52 6.21
CA VAL A 58 13.93 -12.45 4.96
C VAL A 58 14.22 -13.86 4.49
N THR A 59 13.93 -14.14 3.22
CA THR A 59 14.29 -15.41 2.61
C THR A 59 14.98 -15.23 1.27
N LYS A 60 15.91 -16.13 0.98
CA LYS A 60 16.54 -16.32 -0.32
C LYS A 60 16.21 -17.73 -0.82
N ASP A 61 15.58 -17.83 -1.98
CA ASP A 61 15.15 -19.13 -2.57
C ASP A 61 14.33 -19.98 -1.60
N GLY A 62 13.51 -19.32 -0.76
CA GLY A 62 12.67 -19.95 0.26
C GLY A 62 13.40 -20.31 1.57
N THR A 63 14.72 -20.11 1.66
CA THR A 63 15.50 -20.36 2.88
C THR A 63 15.66 -19.08 3.69
N ILE A 64 15.45 -19.14 5.00
CA ILE A 64 15.60 -18.00 5.91
C ILE A 64 17.04 -17.49 5.90
N VAL A 65 17.18 -16.16 5.83
CA VAL A 65 18.45 -15.43 5.88
C VAL A 65 18.36 -14.37 6.97
N ASP A 66 19.14 -14.50 8.03
CA ASP A 66 19.07 -13.66 9.23
C ASP A 66 19.98 -12.42 9.22
N VAL A 67 20.90 -12.33 8.24
CA VAL A 67 21.88 -11.22 8.15
C VAL A 67 21.25 -9.85 7.88
N PHE A 68 19.99 -9.80 7.44
CA PHE A 68 19.25 -8.55 7.19
C PHE A 68 18.30 -8.15 8.33
N THR A 69 18.33 -8.80 9.49
CA THR A 69 17.37 -8.54 10.59
C THR A 69 17.36 -7.10 11.10
N THR A 70 18.48 -6.39 10.98
CA THR A 70 18.60 -4.98 11.38
C THR A 70 18.36 -4.00 10.23
N MET A 71 18.03 -4.50 9.05
CA MET A 71 17.84 -3.66 7.87
C MET A 71 16.66 -2.71 8.05
N THR A 72 16.88 -1.48 7.64
CA THR A 72 15.81 -0.48 7.46
C THR A 72 15.71 -0.06 6.00
N LEU A 73 14.50 0.28 5.59
CA LEU A 73 14.17 0.80 4.25
C LEU A 73 13.32 2.06 4.45
N ASN A 74 13.84 3.20 4.02
CA ASN A 74 13.09 4.44 3.95
C ASN A 74 12.59 4.65 2.52
N ILE A 75 11.30 4.85 2.35
CA ILE A 75 10.68 5.22 1.07
C ILE A 75 10.11 6.62 1.21
N SER A 76 10.42 7.52 0.28
CA SER A 76 10.06 8.93 0.36
C SER A 76 9.72 9.53 -1.00
N GLY A 77 8.93 10.61 -0.98
CA GLY A 77 8.56 11.36 -2.19
C GLY A 77 7.71 10.55 -3.17
N GLY A 78 7.10 9.46 -2.71
CA GLY A 78 6.29 8.58 -3.55
C GLY A 78 5.04 9.27 -4.07
N THR A 79 4.86 9.22 -5.40
CA THR A 79 3.69 9.63 -6.17
C THR A 79 3.43 8.56 -7.23
N LYS A 80 2.38 8.71 -8.02
CA LYS A 80 2.12 7.83 -9.17
C LYS A 80 3.26 7.77 -10.19
N SER A 81 4.13 8.77 -10.20
CA SER A 81 5.31 8.82 -11.08
C SER A 81 6.52 8.10 -10.51
N GLY A 82 6.46 7.63 -9.26
CA GLY A 82 7.56 6.98 -8.54
C GLY A 82 8.01 7.76 -7.33
N GLY A 83 9.17 7.38 -6.77
CA GLY A 83 9.75 7.98 -5.58
C GLY A 83 11.20 7.55 -5.39
N ASN A 84 11.72 7.80 -4.18
CA ASN A 84 13.07 7.46 -3.80
C ASN A 84 13.07 6.45 -2.65
N TYR A 85 14.17 5.74 -2.50
CA TYR A 85 14.41 4.89 -1.32
C TYR A 85 15.84 5.03 -0.83
N SER A 86 16.04 4.71 0.44
CA SER A 86 17.35 4.48 1.03
C SER A 86 17.27 3.29 1.99
N THR A 87 18.39 2.57 2.12
CA THR A 87 18.50 1.41 3.01
C THR A 87 19.68 1.56 3.95
N SER A 88 19.59 0.91 5.10
CA SER A 88 20.69 0.71 6.03
C SER A 88 20.72 -0.76 6.42
N HIS A 89 21.85 -1.42 6.22
CA HIS A 89 22.11 -2.81 6.62
C HIS A 89 23.61 -3.00 6.89
N ASN A 90 23.94 -4.01 7.69
CA ASN A 90 25.31 -4.31 8.07
C ASN A 90 25.91 -5.51 7.30
N GLU A 91 25.21 -5.98 6.28
CA GLU A 91 25.63 -7.13 5.49
C GLU A 91 26.67 -6.71 4.45
N ASP A 92 27.84 -7.36 4.46
CA ASP A 92 28.83 -7.27 3.40
C ASP A 92 28.18 -7.73 2.09
N SER A 93 28.36 -7.01 1.01
CA SER A 93 27.67 -7.28 -0.27
C SER A 93 26.12 -7.19 -0.23
N GLY A 94 25.55 -6.69 0.86
CA GLY A 94 24.10 -6.47 0.96
C GLY A 94 23.59 -5.48 -0.09
N THR A 95 24.48 -4.60 -0.60
CA THR A 95 24.19 -3.66 -1.70
C THR A 95 23.90 -4.35 -3.04
N GLU A 96 24.27 -5.61 -3.21
CA GLU A 96 23.86 -6.41 -4.37
C GLU A 96 22.35 -6.73 -4.33
N VAL A 97 21.79 -6.86 -3.12
CA VAL A 97 20.35 -7.13 -2.91
C VAL A 97 19.57 -5.83 -2.84
N TRP A 98 20.03 -4.92 -1.95
CA TRP A 98 19.46 -3.61 -1.75
C TRP A 98 20.54 -2.55 -1.82
N PRO A 99 20.64 -1.77 -2.92
CA PRO A 99 21.50 -0.59 -2.98
C PRO A 99 21.19 0.36 -1.83
N ASN A 100 22.21 1.07 -1.31
CA ASN A 100 22.08 2.00 -0.19
C ASN A 100 21.03 3.10 -0.45
N SER A 101 20.82 3.45 -1.72
CA SER A 101 19.78 4.40 -2.15
C SER A 101 19.47 4.21 -3.63
N GLY A 102 18.31 4.72 -4.03
CA GLY A 102 17.89 4.71 -5.43
C GLY A 102 16.52 5.34 -5.60
N SER A 103 16.00 5.22 -6.81
CA SER A 103 14.64 5.61 -7.17
C SER A 103 13.85 4.39 -7.67
N TRP A 104 12.54 4.55 -7.69
CA TRP A 104 11.63 3.54 -8.20
C TRP A 104 10.49 4.21 -8.98
N THR A 105 9.89 3.46 -9.88
CA THR A 105 8.64 3.80 -10.57
C THR A 105 7.70 2.61 -10.53
N PHE A 106 6.41 2.82 -10.78
CA PHE A 106 5.50 1.70 -10.99
C PHE A 106 5.78 1.04 -12.35
N GLN A 107 6.02 -0.26 -12.34
CA GLN A 107 6.29 -1.04 -13.55
C GLN A 107 5.03 -1.10 -14.42
N SER A 108 5.08 -0.46 -15.60
CA SER A 108 3.97 -0.44 -16.58
C SER A 108 2.61 -0.02 -15.99
N GLY A 109 2.61 0.84 -14.96
CA GLY A 109 1.38 1.28 -14.27
C GLY A 109 0.74 0.22 -13.36
N ASP A 110 1.41 -0.90 -13.08
CA ASP A 110 0.94 -1.90 -12.12
C ASP A 110 1.28 -1.43 -10.69
N LYS A 111 0.25 -1.13 -9.89
CA LYS A 111 0.41 -0.69 -8.50
C LYS A 111 1.11 -1.71 -7.58
N ASN A 112 1.16 -2.97 -7.98
CA ASN A 112 1.78 -4.06 -7.22
C ASN A 112 3.18 -4.41 -7.70
N LYS A 113 3.74 -3.64 -8.65
CA LYS A 113 5.08 -3.83 -9.17
C LYS A 113 5.86 -2.53 -9.22
N LEU A 114 7.06 -2.54 -8.66
CA LEU A 114 8.01 -1.44 -8.74
C LEU A 114 9.19 -1.82 -9.65
N LEU A 115 9.64 -0.87 -10.44
CA LEU A 115 10.91 -0.93 -11.17
C LEU A 115 11.90 -0.04 -10.45
N ARG A 116 12.97 -0.60 -9.89
CA ARG A 116 14.10 0.13 -9.33
C ARG A 116 14.97 0.69 -10.45
N ASN A 117 15.71 1.76 -10.15
CA ASN A 117 16.63 2.40 -11.12
C ASN A 117 17.82 1.52 -11.55
N ASP A 118 18.11 0.42 -10.83
CA ASP A 118 19.08 -0.61 -11.22
C ASP A 118 18.49 -1.71 -12.13
N GLY A 119 17.23 -1.56 -12.53
CA GLY A 119 16.54 -2.49 -13.43
C GLY A 119 15.82 -3.65 -12.74
N VAL A 120 15.93 -3.77 -11.43
CA VAL A 120 15.23 -4.84 -10.69
C VAL A 120 13.74 -4.54 -10.60
N VAL A 121 12.93 -5.51 -11.06
CA VAL A 121 11.47 -5.48 -10.89
C VAL A 121 11.11 -6.18 -9.60
N MET A 122 10.36 -5.48 -8.73
CA MET A 122 9.87 -6.01 -7.47
C MET A 122 8.35 -6.15 -7.48
N SER A 123 7.83 -7.30 -7.06
CA SER A 123 6.44 -7.43 -6.66
C SER A 123 6.29 -6.92 -5.22
N ILE A 124 5.21 -6.16 -4.96
CA ILE A 124 4.93 -5.59 -3.65
C ILE A 124 3.53 -5.91 -3.18
N SER A 125 3.38 -6.00 -1.87
CA SER A 125 2.10 -5.95 -1.16
C SER A 125 2.26 -5.03 0.03
N VAL A 126 1.49 -3.95 0.10
CA VAL A 126 1.62 -2.92 1.13
C VAL A 126 0.28 -2.60 1.79
N THR A 127 0.33 -2.39 3.09
CA THR A 127 -0.74 -1.84 3.93
C THR A 127 -0.19 -0.61 4.70
N GLU A 128 -0.96 -0.03 5.58
CA GLU A 128 -0.50 1.06 6.43
C GLU A 128 0.69 0.69 7.33
N SER A 129 0.80 -0.58 7.74
CA SER A 129 1.79 -1.06 8.71
C SER A 129 2.70 -2.19 8.24
N THR A 130 2.42 -2.79 7.08
CA THR A 130 3.21 -3.92 6.54
C THR A 130 3.58 -3.71 5.09
N LEU A 131 4.78 -4.13 4.72
CA LEU A 131 5.24 -4.15 3.34
C LEU A 131 5.95 -5.48 3.08
N ARG A 132 5.50 -6.22 2.08
CA ARG A 132 6.21 -7.38 1.54
C ARG A 132 6.78 -7.02 0.18
N THR A 133 8.04 -7.35 -0.05
CA THR A 133 8.70 -7.23 -1.37
C THR A 133 9.23 -8.58 -1.80
N SER A 134 9.16 -8.87 -3.10
CA SER A 134 9.80 -10.04 -3.69
C SER A 134 10.41 -9.71 -5.05
N PHE A 135 11.64 -10.14 -5.28
CA PHE A 135 12.40 -9.85 -6.50
C PHE A 135 13.54 -10.84 -6.70
N THR A 136 14.08 -10.88 -7.92
CA THR A 136 15.25 -11.69 -8.26
C THR A 136 16.47 -10.78 -8.40
N VAL A 137 17.57 -11.18 -7.76
CA VAL A 137 18.90 -10.63 -8.01
C VAL A 137 19.60 -11.59 -8.95
N SER A 138 20.28 -11.08 -9.98
CA SER A 138 20.99 -11.89 -10.98
C SER A 138 22.42 -11.45 -11.13
N GLY A 139 23.34 -12.41 -11.15
CA GLY A 139 24.78 -12.18 -11.31
C GLY A 139 25.43 -11.62 -10.06
N GLY A 140 26.21 -12.42 -9.37
CA GLY A 140 26.88 -12.04 -8.12
C GLY A 140 26.75 -13.12 -7.05
N ILE A 141 27.28 -12.85 -5.88
CA ILE A 141 27.24 -13.81 -4.76
C ILE A 141 25.87 -13.88 -4.10
N LYS A 142 25.03 -12.89 -4.30
CA LYS A 142 23.66 -12.81 -3.76
C LYS A 142 22.58 -13.21 -4.78
N ASP A 143 22.99 -13.82 -5.93
CA ASP A 143 22.04 -14.30 -6.94
C ASP A 143 20.94 -15.20 -6.33
N GLY A 144 19.70 -14.99 -6.71
CA GLY A 144 18.54 -15.75 -6.22
C GLY A 144 17.27 -14.92 -6.06
N ASN A 145 16.20 -15.58 -5.60
CA ASN A 145 14.90 -14.98 -5.36
C ASN A 145 14.80 -14.52 -3.90
N TRP A 146 14.64 -13.25 -3.70
CA TRP A 146 14.58 -12.62 -2.39
C TRP A 146 13.17 -12.22 -2.01
N VAL A 147 12.83 -12.44 -0.75
CA VAL A 147 11.59 -11.95 -0.15
C VAL A 147 11.94 -11.25 1.15
N PHE A 148 11.33 -10.08 1.37
CA PHE A 148 11.45 -9.31 2.61
C PHE A 148 10.06 -8.97 3.13
N ASP A 149 9.81 -9.22 4.40
CA ASP A 149 8.64 -8.74 5.14
C ASP A 149 9.08 -7.62 6.10
N PHE A 150 8.49 -6.44 5.92
CA PHE A 150 8.76 -5.25 6.70
C PHE A 150 7.53 -4.81 7.49
N VAL A 151 7.79 -4.05 8.56
CA VAL A 151 6.79 -3.33 9.35
C VAL A 151 7.23 -1.88 9.58
N LYS A 152 6.26 -0.98 9.80
CA LYS A 152 6.51 0.40 10.24
C LYS A 152 6.72 0.47 11.74
#